data_3e54b13b050a4870c76831125314ac1a
#
_entry.id   3e54b13b050a4870c76831125314ac1a
#
_cell.length_a   1.000
_cell.length_b   1.000
_cell.length_c   1.000
_cell.angle_alpha   90.00
_cell.angle_beta   90.00
_cell.angle_gamma   90.00
#
_symmetry.space_group_name_H-M   'P 1'
#
loop_
_entity.id
_entity.type
_entity.pdbx_description
1 polymer ?
#
loop_
_entity_poly.entity_id
_entity_poly.type
_entity_poly.pdbx_seq_one_letter_code
_entity_poly.pdbx_strand_id
1 'polypeptide(L)'
;MKEQTPRRTFLKAAGLGSIAAASLPALLSSLNAQVQRSDNGHRVFVFVSFSQAPSTILGVLPRIGMQGAGTFDPDAGWVKGGGSFVLFDQSKPTPKPLIASGFWQPTAFVSYDTKGLGSYGTIQPAILTVLADFPGIGSGLTLKLICNSGAGGLSTGQDEGWNLLDTPAYGSFVPLSPAVGITHLSVLGVSIDRGA
;
A
#
# COMPACT_ATOMS: atom_id res chain seq x y z
N MET A 1 -35.49 -22.44 28.58
CA MET A 1 -34.15 -22.09 29.09
C MET A 1 -33.43 -21.34 27.96
N LYS A 2 -33.15 -20.05 28.14
CA LYS A 2 -32.41 -19.23 27.17
C LYS A 2 -30.94 -19.23 27.59
N GLU A 3 -30.07 -19.82 26.80
CA GLU A 3 -28.64 -19.74 26.99
C GLU A 3 -28.14 -18.30 26.74
N GLN A 4 -27.61 -17.68 27.78
CA GLN A 4 -26.94 -16.40 27.67
C GLN A 4 -25.51 -16.63 27.17
N THR A 5 -25.21 -16.24 25.95
CA THR A 5 -23.85 -16.23 25.41
C THR A 5 -22.98 -15.25 26.23
N PRO A 6 -21.87 -15.69 26.80
CA PRO A 6 -21.08 -14.83 27.68
C PRO A 6 -20.45 -13.67 26.93
N ARG A 7 -20.67 -12.46 27.42
CA ARG A 7 -20.17 -11.16 26.90
C ARG A 7 -18.65 -11.09 26.66
N ARG A 8 -17.89 -12.03 27.22
CA ARG A 8 -16.42 -12.10 27.07
C ARG A 8 -15.93 -12.54 25.70
N THR A 9 -16.74 -13.25 24.91
CA THR A 9 -16.36 -13.73 23.57
C THR A 9 -16.48 -12.61 22.54
N PHE A 10 -17.38 -11.65 22.75
CA PHE A 10 -17.58 -10.53 21.83
C PHE A 10 -16.39 -9.54 21.83
N LEU A 11 -15.74 -9.33 22.97
CA LEU A 11 -14.60 -8.43 23.09
C LEU A 11 -13.32 -8.97 22.43
N LYS A 12 -13.18 -10.29 22.28
CA LYS A 12 -12.03 -10.89 21.58
C LYS A 12 -12.14 -10.77 20.05
N ALA A 13 -13.36 -10.77 19.52
CA ALA A 13 -13.57 -10.60 18.07
C ALA A 13 -13.51 -9.13 17.60
N ALA A 14 -13.84 -8.18 18.50
CA ALA A 14 -13.75 -6.75 18.21
C ALA A 14 -12.30 -6.19 18.26
N GLY A 15 -11.40 -6.89 18.97
CA GLY A 15 -10.01 -6.43 19.16
C GLY A 15 -9.11 -6.51 17.94
N LEU A 16 -9.43 -7.36 16.96
CA LEU A 16 -8.60 -7.53 15.76
C LEU A 16 -8.96 -6.54 14.63
N GLY A 17 -10.15 -5.92 14.67
CA GLY A 17 -10.55 -4.89 13.69
C GLY A 17 -10.02 -3.48 14.01
N SER A 18 -9.64 -3.23 15.25
CA SER A 18 -9.26 -1.89 15.72
C SER A 18 -7.78 -1.54 15.52
N ILE A 19 -6.91 -2.53 15.27
CA ILE A 19 -5.47 -2.31 15.17
C ILE A 19 -5.10 -1.61 13.86
N ALA A 20 -5.84 -1.83 12.77
CA ALA A 20 -5.58 -1.20 11.49
C ALA A 20 -5.90 0.30 11.48
N ALA A 21 -6.90 0.75 12.23
CA ALA A 21 -7.31 2.16 12.26
C ALA A 21 -6.46 3.02 13.21
N ALA A 22 -5.88 2.42 14.26
CA ALA A 22 -5.07 3.16 15.24
C ALA A 22 -3.61 3.38 14.78
N SER A 23 -3.12 2.60 13.81
CA SER A 23 -1.73 2.69 13.33
C SER A 23 -1.50 3.75 12.26
N LEU A 24 -2.55 4.18 11.54
CA LEU A 24 -2.44 5.21 10.49
C LEU A 24 -1.92 6.56 11.01
N PRO A 25 -2.43 7.13 12.12
CA PRO A 25 -1.89 8.38 12.65
C PRO A 25 -0.44 8.27 13.13
N ALA A 26 -0.07 7.12 13.72
CA ALA A 26 1.29 6.90 14.20
C ALA A 26 2.29 6.73 13.04
N LEU A 27 1.88 6.06 11.95
CA LEU A 27 2.68 5.95 10.73
C LEU A 27 2.84 7.31 10.04
N LEU A 28 1.78 8.10 9.93
CA LEU A 28 1.83 9.45 9.36
C LEU A 28 2.69 10.38 10.24
N SER A 29 2.63 10.26 11.55
CA SER A 29 3.46 11.04 12.46
C SER A 29 4.93 10.66 12.39
N SER A 30 5.26 9.37 12.26
CA SER A 30 6.65 8.92 12.09
C SER A 30 7.22 9.32 10.73
N LEU A 31 6.39 9.33 9.69
CA LEU A 31 6.76 9.83 8.36
C LEU A 31 7.03 11.33 8.38
N ASN A 32 6.17 12.13 8.98
CA ASN A 32 6.41 13.57 9.10
C ASN A 32 7.73 13.86 9.83
N ALA A 33 8.10 13.07 10.83
CA ALA A 33 9.38 13.23 11.53
C ALA A 33 10.60 12.82 10.67
N GLN A 34 10.45 11.85 9.76
CA GLN A 34 11.51 11.49 8.80
C GLN A 34 11.60 12.48 7.63
N VAL A 35 10.46 12.98 7.16
CA VAL A 35 10.33 13.96 6.09
C VAL A 35 11.04 15.27 6.42
N GLN A 36 10.97 15.73 7.67
CA GLN A 36 11.62 16.96 8.09
C GLN A 36 13.17 16.90 8.13
N ARG A 37 13.77 15.72 7.90
CA ARG A 37 15.22 15.54 7.99
C ARG A 37 15.94 15.36 6.65
N SER A 38 15.24 15.35 5.51
CA SER A 38 15.90 15.11 4.22
C SER A 38 15.81 16.32 3.29
N ASP A 39 16.81 17.18 3.35
CA ASP A 39 16.98 18.35 2.47
C ASP A 39 17.43 18.00 1.03
N ASN A 40 17.43 16.73 0.63
CA ASN A 40 18.10 16.29 -0.61
C ASN A 40 17.16 15.56 -1.60
N GLY A 41 16.02 16.15 -1.96
CA GLY A 41 15.24 15.66 -3.11
C GLY A 41 14.65 14.25 -2.98
N HIS A 42 14.64 13.67 -1.78
CA HIS A 42 14.05 12.37 -1.52
C HIS A 42 12.55 12.40 -1.76
N ARG A 43 12.01 11.29 -2.22
CA ARG A 43 10.58 11.09 -2.44
C ARG A 43 10.00 10.18 -1.37
N VAL A 44 8.70 10.32 -1.14
CA VAL A 44 7.95 9.52 -0.16
C VAL A 44 6.85 8.75 -0.87
N PHE A 45 6.61 7.55 -0.43
CA PHE A 45 5.39 6.82 -0.74
C PHE A 45 4.57 6.57 0.53
N VAL A 46 3.25 6.68 0.42
CA VAL A 46 2.28 6.29 1.45
C VAL A 46 1.08 5.69 0.75
N PHE A 47 0.61 4.55 1.19
CA PHE A 47 -0.60 3.97 0.65
C PHE A 47 -1.36 3.10 1.64
N VAL A 48 -2.64 2.97 1.40
CA VAL A 48 -3.53 1.97 1.97
C VAL A 48 -4.55 1.60 0.91
N SER A 49 -4.53 0.38 0.43
CA SER A 49 -5.50 -0.08 -0.56
C SER A 49 -5.62 -1.60 -0.62
N PHE A 50 -6.58 -2.05 -1.44
CA PHE A 50 -6.84 -3.46 -1.68
C PHE A 50 -6.58 -3.81 -3.14
N SER A 51 -5.99 -4.99 -3.35
CA SER A 51 -5.84 -5.60 -4.66
C SER A 51 -6.28 -7.07 -4.62
N GLN A 52 -6.68 -7.60 -5.75
CA GLN A 52 -7.26 -8.93 -5.85
C GLN A 52 -6.70 -9.67 -7.06
N ALA A 53 -6.56 -10.98 -6.94
CA ALA A 53 -6.30 -11.80 -8.11
C ALA A 53 -7.50 -11.75 -9.08
N PRO A 54 -7.26 -11.71 -10.40
CA PRO A 54 -8.34 -11.54 -11.38
C PRO A 54 -9.27 -12.75 -11.47
N SER A 55 -8.86 -13.89 -10.95
CA SER A 55 -9.63 -15.14 -10.98
C SER A 55 -9.41 -15.97 -9.73
N THR A 56 -10.32 -16.93 -9.54
CA THR A 56 -10.19 -17.94 -8.48
C THR A 56 -9.05 -18.90 -8.80
N ILE A 57 -8.17 -19.13 -7.82
CA ILE A 57 -7.05 -20.03 -7.91
C ILE A 57 -7.23 -21.12 -6.84
N LEU A 58 -7.27 -22.39 -7.27
CA LEU A 58 -7.50 -23.56 -6.39
C LEU A 58 -8.76 -23.40 -5.49
N GLY A 59 -9.84 -22.79 -6.02
CA GLY A 59 -11.08 -22.56 -5.26
C GLY A 59 -11.05 -21.39 -4.28
N VAL A 60 -9.97 -20.61 -4.27
CA VAL A 60 -9.78 -19.40 -3.47
C VAL A 60 -9.82 -18.18 -4.38
N LEU A 61 -10.54 -17.14 -4.00
CA LEU A 61 -10.42 -15.80 -4.62
C LEU A 61 -9.59 -14.91 -3.71
N PRO A 62 -8.26 -14.85 -3.92
CA PRO A 62 -7.39 -14.15 -2.98
C PRO A 62 -7.47 -12.64 -3.16
N ARG A 63 -7.61 -11.93 -2.04
CA ARG A 63 -7.57 -10.48 -1.94
C ARG A 63 -6.59 -10.07 -0.86
N ILE A 64 -5.71 -9.11 -1.17
CA ILE A 64 -4.79 -8.52 -0.20
C ILE A 64 -5.25 -7.11 0.15
N GLY A 65 -5.40 -6.83 1.45
CA GLY A 65 -5.39 -5.49 1.99
C GLY A 65 -3.97 -5.16 2.41
N MET A 66 -3.44 -4.03 1.96
CA MET A 66 -2.07 -3.65 2.24
C MET A 66 -1.97 -2.16 2.56
N GLN A 67 -1.11 -1.83 3.51
CA GLN A 67 -0.69 -0.47 3.81
C GLN A 67 0.82 -0.40 3.92
N GLY A 68 1.37 0.78 3.65
CA GLY A 68 2.81 0.99 3.76
C GLY A 68 3.22 2.42 3.55
N ALA A 69 4.48 2.65 3.94
CA ALA A 69 5.09 3.95 3.83
C ALA A 69 6.61 3.83 3.74
N GLY A 70 7.23 4.82 3.13
CA GLY A 70 8.68 4.86 3.05
C GLY A 70 9.21 6.01 2.22
N THR A 71 10.51 5.97 2.01
CA THR A 71 11.26 6.95 1.23
C THR A 71 12.02 6.24 0.13
N PHE A 72 12.25 6.93 -0.97
CA PHE A 72 13.06 6.44 -2.08
C PHE A 72 13.77 7.58 -2.79
N ASP A 73 14.85 7.23 -3.45
CA ASP A 73 15.61 8.14 -4.29
C ASP A 73 15.83 7.46 -5.65
N PRO A 74 15.15 7.90 -6.71
CA PRO A 74 15.29 7.30 -8.04
C PRO A 74 16.66 7.59 -8.67
N ASP A 75 17.31 8.69 -8.31
CA ASP A 75 18.61 9.06 -8.87
C ASP A 75 19.72 8.22 -8.25
N ALA A 76 19.61 7.95 -6.95
CA ALA A 76 20.53 7.07 -6.22
C ALA A 76 20.13 5.59 -6.25
N GLY A 77 18.93 5.24 -6.76
CA GLY A 77 18.50 3.88 -6.96
C GLY A 77 18.21 3.09 -5.68
N TRP A 78 17.70 3.74 -4.63
CA TRP A 78 17.39 3.06 -3.38
C TRP A 78 15.95 3.31 -2.91
N VAL A 79 15.45 2.41 -2.08
CA VAL A 79 14.15 2.49 -1.41
C VAL A 79 14.27 1.96 0.02
N LYS A 80 13.53 2.56 0.96
CA LYS A 80 13.42 2.13 2.36
C LYS A 80 11.98 2.30 2.82
N GLY A 81 11.54 1.43 3.72
CA GLY A 81 10.19 1.48 4.28
C GLY A 81 9.59 0.10 4.44
N GLY A 82 8.28 0.03 4.31
CA GLY A 82 7.52 -1.21 4.42
C GLY A 82 6.13 -0.96 4.99
N GLY A 83 5.48 -2.01 5.44
CA GLY A 83 4.15 -1.92 6.01
C GLY A 83 3.59 -3.28 6.37
N SER A 84 2.28 -3.35 6.54
CA SER A 84 1.59 -4.59 6.85
C SER A 84 0.64 -5.00 5.72
N PHE A 85 0.34 -6.30 5.68
CA PHE A 85 -0.62 -6.88 4.77
C PHE A 85 -1.50 -7.92 5.45
N VAL A 86 -2.68 -8.13 4.88
CA VAL A 86 -3.59 -9.24 5.19
C VAL A 86 -4.10 -9.84 3.87
N LEU A 87 -3.99 -11.15 3.73
CA LEU A 87 -4.49 -11.93 2.59
C LEU A 87 -5.68 -12.78 3.06
N PHE A 88 -6.80 -12.72 2.36
CA PHE A 88 -8.01 -13.44 2.72
C PHE A 88 -8.76 -13.97 1.49
N ASP A 89 -9.60 -14.99 1.70
CA ASP A 89 -10.41 -15.60 0.67
C ASP A 89 -11.75 -14.86 0.50
N GLN A 90 -11.92 -14.14 -0.61
CA GLN A 90 -13.16 -13.44 -0.95
C GLN A 90 -14.29 -14.37 -1.41
N SER A 91 -13.99 -15.61 -1.82
CA SER A 91 -15.00 -16.55 -2.28
C SER A 91 -15.90 -17.06 -1.14
N LYS A 92 -15.52 -16.89 0.12
CA LYS A 92 -16.24 -17.37 1.29
C LYS A 92 -17.12 -16.28 1.92
N PRO A 93 -18.16 -16.66 2.70
CA PRO A 93 -18.97 -15.69 3.43
C PRO A 93 -18.16 -14.94 4.51
N THR A 94 -18.75 -13.89 5.03
CA THR A 94 -18.15 -13.09 6.15
C THR A 94 -18.38 -13.83 7.49
N PRO A 95 -17.37 -13.91 8.39
CA PRO A 95 -16.04 -13.33 8.26
C PRO A 95 -15.18 -14.08 7.24
N LYS A 96 -14.45 -13.31 6.40
CA LYS A 96 -13.59 -13.88 5.38
C LYS A 96 -12.43 -14.66 6.01
N PRO A 97 -12.15 -15.90 5.56
CA PRO A 97 -11.01 -16.65 6.08
C PRO A 97 -9.70 -15.93 5.81
N LEU A 98 -8.89 -15.74 6.86
CA LEU A 98 -7.53 -15.24 6.75
C LEU A 98 -6.63 -16.37 6.19
N ILE A 99 -5.88 -16.05 5.15
CA ILE A 99 -4.91 -16.97 4.53
C ILE A 99 -3.50 -16.67 5.05
N ALA A 100 -3.10 -15.39 5.03
CA ALA A 100 -1.81 -14.94 5.52
C ALA A 100 -1.89 -13.49 6.02
N SER A 101 -0.96 -13.12 6.90
CA SER A 101 -0.75 -11.74 7.31
C SER A 101 0.69 -11.55 7.74
N GLY A 102 1.19 -10.33 7.67
CA GLY A 102 2.55 -10.03 8.08
C GLY A 102 2.98 -8.61 7.75
N PHE A 103 4.28 -8.40 7.84
CA PHE A 103 4.92 -7.17 7.42
C PHE A 103 5.68 -7.42 6.13
N TRP A 104 5.53 -6.54 5.16
CA TRP A 104 6.28 -6.54 3.92
C TRP A 104 7.38 -5.48 3.97
N GLN A 105 8.44 -5.67 3.21
CA GLN A 105 9.52 -4.70 3.09
C GLN A 105 10.06 -4.66 1.65
N PRO A 106 10.39 -3.48 1.12
CA PRO A 106 11.09 -3.38 -0.15
C PRO A 106 12.54 -3.84 0.02
N THR A 107 13.04 -4.55 -0.98
CA THR A 107 14.42 -5.07 -1.01
C THR A 107 15.29 -4.40 -2.07
N ALA A 108 14.65 -3.87 -3.15
CA ALA A 108 15.36 -3.13 -4.18
C ALA A 108 14.44 -2.11 -4.86
N PHE A 109 15.01 -0.96 -5.22
CA PHE A 109 14.40 -0.02 -6.16
C PHE A 109 14.55 -0.55 -7.59
N VAL A 110 13.50 -0.44 -8.39
CA VAL A 110 13.52 -0.85 -9.81
C VAL A 110 13.35 0.34 -10.73
N SER A 111 12.27 1.11 -10.56
CA SER A 111 12.00 2.27 -11.40
C SER A 111 11.02 3.25 -10.77
N TYR A 112 11.06 4.49 -11.24
CA TYR A 112 10.10 5.52 -10.96
C TYR A 112 9.70 6.24 -12.24
N ASP A 113 8.45 6.10 -12.66
CA ASP A 113 7.91 6.70 -13.88
C ASP A 113 6.88 7.77 -13.53
N THR A 114 7.26 9.05 -13.68
CA THR A 114 6.38 10.19 -13.39
C THR A 114 5.63 10.63 -14.64
N LYS A 115 4.37 11.05 -14.47
CA LYS A 115 3.51 11.57 -15.55
C LYS A 115 3.32 13.10 -15.49
N GLY A 116 4.20 13.77 -14.76
CA GLY A 116 4.22 15.23 -14.64
C GLY A 116 4.11 15.71 -13.20
N LEU A 117 3.93 17.03 -13.03
CA LEU A 117 3.70 17.64 -11.72
C LEU A 117 2.22 17.52 -11.35
N GLY A 118 1.95 16.99 -10.17
CA GLY A 118 0.60 16.94 -9.62
C GLY A 118 0.10 18.32 -9.18
N SER A 119 -1.22 18.51 -9.16
CA SER A 119 -1.86 19.79 -8.75
C SER A 119 -1.80 20.08 -7.27
N TYR A 120 -1.46 19.10 -6.47
CA TYR A 120 -1.37 19.24 -5.02
C TYR A 120 0.06 19.49 -4.55
N GLY A 121 0.81 20.29 -5.33
CA GLY A 121 2.16 20.75 -4.99
C GLY A 121 3.21 19.62 -5.03
N THR A 122 3.17 18.72 -4.07
CA THR A 122 4.19 17.67 -3.91
C THR A 122 3.78 16.30 -4.41
N ILE A 123 2.46 16.02 -4.56
CA ILE A 123 1.96 14.72 -5.02
C ILE A 123 2.11 14.61 -6.54
N GLN A 124 2.70 13.53 -7.00
CA GLN A 124 2.94 13.28 -8.41
C GLN A 124 2.17 12.05 -8.90
N PRO A 125 1.42 12.15 -10.01
CA PRO A 125 0.94 10.96 -10.71
C PRO A 125 2.15 10.19 -11.24
N ALA A 126 2.34 8.98 -10.73
CA ALA A 126 3.53 8.20 -11.01
C ALA A 126 3.34 6.72 -10.68
N ILE A 127 4.27 5.90 -11.19
CA ILE A 127 4.41 4.50 -10.83
C ILE A 127 5.78 4.29 -10.20
N LEU A 128 5.80 3.86 -8.93
CA LEU A 128 7.00 3.39 -8.26
C LEU A 128 7.02 1.86 -8.33
N THR A 129 8.07 1.28 -8.89
CA THR A 129 8.29 -0.16 -8.95
C THR A 129 9.45 -0.54 -8.05
N VAL A 130 9.22 -1.53 -7.19
CA VAL A 130 10.23 -2.06 -6.26
C VAL A 130 10.17 -3.59 -6.26
N LEU A 131 11.25 -4.25 -5.86
CA LEU A 131 11.19 -5.62 -5.38
C LEU A 131 10.88 -5.61 -3.89
N ALA A 132 10.09 -6.57 -3.44
CA ALA A 132 9.66 -6.64 -2.04
C ALA A 132 9.48 -8.07 -1.56
N ASP A 133 9.69 -8.27 -0.26
CA ASP A 133 9.47 -9.54 0.43
C ASP A 133 8.15 -9.50 1.20
N PHE A 134 7.39 -10.59 1.05
CA PHE A 134 6.11 -10.83 1.72
C PHE A 134 6.16 -12.18 2.42
N PRO A 135 6.41 -12.23 3.74
CA PRO A 135 6.45 -13.50 4.48
C PRO A 135 5.20 -14.34 4.26
N GLY A 136 5.38 -15.61 3.86
CA GLY A 136 4.28 -16.52 3.55
C GLY A 136 3.65 -16.34 2.16
N ILE A 137 4.08 -15.36 1.36
CA ILE A 137 3.63 -15.17 -0.03
C ILE A 137 4.79 -15.38 -1.01
N GLY A 138 5.91 -14.70 -0.79
CA GLY A 138 7.10 -14.80 -1.64
C GLY A 138 8.14 -13.73 -1.33
N SER A 139 9.34 -13.90 -1.89
CA SER A 139 10.44 -12.95 -1.79
C SER A 139 10.84 -12.42 -3.16
N GLY A 140 11.35 -11.18 -3.19
CA GLY A 140 11.77 -10.53 -4.43
C GLY A 140 10.62 -10.30 -5.42
N LEU A 141 9.38 -10.18 -4.94
CA LEU A 141 8.21 -9.98 -5.78
C LEU A 141 8.18 -8.53 -6.32
N THR A 142 7.73 -8.36 -7.56
CA THR A 142 7.57 -7.04 -8.14
C THR A 142 6.30 -6.37 -7.58
N LEU A 143 6.50 -5.29 -6.82
CA LEU A 143 5.44 -4.43 -6.31
C LEU A 143 5.46 -3.11 -7.08
N LYS A 144 4.31 -2.73 -7.68
CA LYS A 144 4.10 -1.43 -8.33
C LYS A 144 3.11 -0.63 -7.50
N LEU A 145 3.51 0.55 -7.04
CA LEU A 145 2.63 1.52 -6.40
C LEU A 145 2.21 2.56 -7.44
N ILE A 146 0.90 2.74 -7.64
CA ILE A 146 0.31 3.54 -8.71
C ILE A 146 -0.45 4.70 -8.08
N CYS A 147 0.02 5.92 -8.31
CA CYS A 147 -0.61 7.15 -7.86
C CYS A 147 -1.16 7.91 -9.07
N ASN A 148 -2.48 8.09 -9.10
CA ASN A 148 -3.18 8.88 -10.13
C ASN A 148 -3.65 10.25 -9.62
N SER A 149 -3.29 10.62 -8.39
CA SER A 149 -3.66 11.89 -7.78
C SER A 149 -2.91 13.04 -8.45
N GLY A 150 -3.43 13.51 -9.56
CA GLY A 150 -2.85 14.62 -10.32
C GLY A 150 -3.87 15.71 -10.67
N ALA A 151 -3.36 16.91 -10.97
CA ALA A 151 -4.18 18.00 -11.50
C ALA A 151 -4.75 17.62 -12.85
N GLY A 152 -5.95 18.09 -13.12
CA GLY A 152 -6.52 18.04 -14.45
C GLY A 152 -6.72 16.66 -15.04
N GLY A 153 -6.83 15.63 -14.17
CA GLY A 153 -7.07 14.26 -14.62
C GLY A 153 -5.82 13.55 -15.17
N LEU A 154 -4.63 14.01 -14.83
CA LEU A 154 -3.39 13.29 -15.15
C LEU A 154 -3.42 11.90 -14.51
N SER A 155 -3.30 10.89 -15.35
CA SER A 155 -3.34 9.48 -14.98
C SER A 155 -2.11 8.76 -15.50
N THR A 156 -1.71 7.72 -14.78
CA THR A 156 -0.66 6.79 -15.23
C THR A 156 -1.14 5.88 -16.36
N GLY A 157 -2.44 5.86 -16.64
CA GLY A 157 -3.08 4.89 -17.55
C GLY A 157 -3.34 3.53 -16.89
N GLN A 158 -3.10 3.41 -15.59
CA GLN A 158 -3.39 2.22 -14.78
C GLN A 158 -4.33 2.59 -13.63
N ASP A 159 -5.01 1.60 -13.05
CA ASP A 159 -5.87 1.81 -11.88
C ASP A 159 -5.06 2.25 -10.67
N GLU A 160 -5.60 3.18 -9.88
CA GLU A 160 -5.03 3.65 -8.60
C GLU A 160 -4.87 2.51 -7.62
N GLY A 161 -3.73 2.44 -6.93
CA GLY A 161 -3.47 1.44 -5.90
C GLY A 161 -2.11 0.77 -6.06
N TRP A 162 -2.09 -0.58 -6.10
CA TRP A 162 -0.85 -1.33 -6.28
C TRP A 162 -1.07 -2.66 -6.99
N ASN A 163 -0.08 -3.09 -7.75
CA ASN A 163 0.03 -4.43 -8.32
C ASN A 163 1.13 -5.22 -7.59
N LEU A 164 0.86 -6.47 -7.25
CA LEU A 164 1.87 -7.44 -6.82
C LEU A 164 1.91 -8.55 -7.87
N LEU A 165 3.03 -8.65 -8.58
CA LEU A 165 3.13 -9.49 -9.77
C LEU A 165 3.77 -10.84 -9.44
N ASP A 166 3.29 -11.86 -10.14
CA ASP A 166 3.91 -13.19 -10.25
C ASP A 166 4.16 -13.89 -8.90
N THR A 167 3.20 -13.74 -7.97
CA THR A 167 3.30 -14.48 -6.71
C THR A 167 3.20 -15.99 -6.96
N PRO A 168 4.03 -16.83 -6.33
CA PRO A 168 4.11 -18.25 -6.65
C PRO A 168 2.80 -19.03 -6.53
N ALA A 169 1.99 -18.67 -5.51
CA ALA A 169 0.75 -19.41 -5.22
C ALA A 169 -0.51 -18.79 -5.82
N TYR A 170 -0.51 -17.48 -6.11
CA TYR A 170 -1.74 -16.73 -6.40
C TYR A 170 -1.66 -15.91 -7.70
N GLY A 171 -0.57 -16.01 -8.46
CA GLY A 171 -0.36 -15.19 -9.65
C GLY A 171 -0.24 -13.70 -9.31
N SER A 172 -0.80 -12.85 -10.14
CA SER A 172 -0.71 -11.39 -9.94
C SER A 172 -1.96 -10.83 -9.28
N PHE A 173 -1.77 -9.87 -8.38
CA PHE A 173 -2.83 -9.06 -7.80
C PHE A 173 -2.88 -7.71 -8.51
N VAL A 174 -4.08 -7.24 -8.80
CA VAL A 174 -4.34 -5.95 -9.43
C VAL A 174 -5.26 -5.10 -8.55
N PRO A 175 -5.21 -3.76 -8.64
CA PRO A 175 -6.12 -2.88 -7.92
C PRO A 175 -7.58 -3.26 -8.18
N LEU A 176 -8.44 -3.01 -7.20
CA LEU A 176 -9.88 -3.13 -7.40
C LEU A 176 -10.36 -1.99 -8.31
N SER A 177 -11.32 -2.27 -9.18
CA SER A 177 -12.01 -1.25 -9.97
C SER A 177 -13.51 -1.24 -9.59
N PRO A 178 -14.04 -0.14 -9.02
CA PRO A 178 -13.34 1.09 -8.67
C PRO A 178 -12.29 0.88 -7.56
N ALA A 179 -11.28 1.74 -7.56
CA ALA A 179 -10.19 1.67 -6.58
C ALA A 179 -10.72 1.78 -5.14
N VAL A 180 -10.18 0.94 -4.26
CA VAL A 180 -10.49 0.96 -2.82
C VAL A 180 -9.22 1.27 -2.06
N GLY A 181 -9.10 2.53 -1.62
CA GLY A 181 -7.92 3.02 -0.93
C GLY A 181 -7.29 4.21 -1.62
N ILE A 182 -6.06 4.52 -1.23
CA ILE A 182 -5.31 5.66 -1.73
C ILE A 182 -3.83 5.34 -1.80
N THR A 183 -3.16 5.88 -2.83
CA THR A 183 -1.70 5.81 -2.99
C THR A 183 -1.17 7.20 -3.25
N HIS A 184 -0.23 7.66 -2.44
CA HIS A 184 0.45 8.93 -2.63
C HIS A 184 1.94 8.72 -2.87
N LEU A 185 2.43 9.30 -3.97
CA LEU A 185 3.84 9.43 -4.29
C LEU A 185 4.18 10.93 -4.30
N SER A 186 5.08 11.35 -3.42
CA SER A 186 5.34 12.77 -3.18
C SER A 186 6.83 13.10 -3.29
N VAL A 187 7.13 14.28 -3.83
CA VAL A 187 8.48 14.87 -3.79
C VAL A 187 8.63 15.66 -2.50
N LEU A 188 9.72 15.42 -1.77
CA LEU A 188 10.11 16.23 -0.62
C LEU A 188 11.06 17.34 -1.06
N GLY A 189 10.89 18.53 -0.48
CA GLY A 189 11.85 19.61 -0.64
C GLY A 189 11.66 20.50 -1.86
N VAL A 190 10.44 20.62 -2.43
CA VAL A 190 10.12 21.80 -3.22
C VAL A 190 9.97 22.97 -2.24
N SER A 191 11.08 23.67 -1.97
CA SER A 191 11.02 25.00 -1.38
C SER A 191 10.19 25.84 -2.34
N ILE A 192 8.96 26.14 -1.95
CA ILE A 192 8.19 27.19 -2.61
C ILE A 192 8.91 28.46 -2.19
N ASP A 193 9.79 28.95 -3.03
CA ASP A 193 10.36 30.26 -2.89
C ASP A 193 9.17 31.26 -2.95
N ARG A 194 8.69 31.64 -1.78
CA ARG A 194 7.70 32.71 -1.67
C ARG A 194 8.47 33.97 -1.95
N GLY A 195 8.55 34.31 -3.24
CA GLY A 195 9.10 35.59 -3.67
C GLY A 195 8.53 36.69 -2.79
N ALA A 196 9.42 37.38 -2.13
CA ALA A 196 9.17 38.59 -1.34
C ALA A 196 8.69 39.73 -2.24
#